data_ed499ce84f453c8ae33f29a1592bb316
#
_entry.id   ed499ce84f453c8ae33f29a1592bb316
#
_cell.length_a   1.000
_cell.length_b   1.000
_cell.length_c   1.000
_cell.angle_alpha   90.00
_cell.angle_beta   90.00
_cell.angle_gamma   90.00
#
_symmetry.space_group_name_H-M   'P 1'
#
loop_
_entity.id
_entity.type
_entity.pdbx_description
1 polymer ?
#
loop_
_entity_poly.entity_id
_entity_poly.type
_entity_poly.pdbx_seq_one_letter_code
_entity_poly.pdbx_strand_id
1 'polypeptide(L)'
;MQKHIVEHLCQRLRDRGFDIMQFERYCFDILAKKDGDFLLIKVLSNIDSFSSSQAEDLKKMASVLLASPVICGFQGRNFSVCEGYVYERFEIPVVHPDTFLNSLDLVMPYILSKKGKNTVNLDISNLKDMRNESGMSFRKMAETLGLSKKTVYLAEKTGKTSADVASVIESFFSRDIRLPVDIFSFDISFKVQKKTEFEESVTKLTSRIGYSDLVFHTAPANIILKDDDVFLMCDIGGGSLNSRKVENLKNLGDFCEVPRFVIVNRSNVLNVGGVAVVKIEEIKKTGSKDEFMELICGRE
;
A
#
# COMPACT_ATOMS: atom_id res chain seq x y z
N MET A 1 4.01 21.24 8.44
CA MET A 1 5.06 20.22 8.25
C MET A 1 4.62 19.11 7.31
N GLN A 2 3.58 18.32 7.61
CA GLN A 2 3.14 17.20 6.74
C GLN A 2 2.81 17.64 5.30
N LYS A 3 2.11 18.75 5.10
CA LYS A 3 1.74 19.28 3.78
C LYS A 3 2.97 19.57 2.91
N HIS A 4 4.01 20.20 3.46
CA HIS A 4 5.24 20.49 2.72
C HIS A 4 5.98 19.20 2.31
N ILE A 5 5.88 18.15 3.10
CA ILE A 5 6.50 16.85 2.77
C ILE A 5 5.75 16.19 1.61
N VAL A 6 4.40 16.22 1.67
CA VAL A 6 3.57 15.74 0.55
C VAL A 6 3.90 16.51 -0.73
N GLU A 7 3.97 17.83 -0.67
CA GLU A 7 4.32 18.68 -1.82
C GLU A 7 5.72 18.34 -2.36
N HIS A 8 6.72 18.17 -1.45
CA HIS A 8 8.07 17.78 -1.84
C HIS A 8 8.09 16.41 -2.53
N LEU A 9 7.47 15.39 -1.93
CA LEU A 9 7.39 14.06 -2.54
C LEU A 9 6.68 14.09 -3.90
N CYS A 10 5.61 14.86 -4.02
CA CYS A 10 4.90 15.04 -5.29
C CYS A 10 5.81 15.64 -6.38
N GLN A 11 6.60 16.66 -6.03
CA GLN A 11 7.54 17.24 -6.98
C GLN A 11 8.60 16.21 -7.40
N ARG A 12 9.20 15.50 -6.44
CA ARG A 12 10.22 14.48 -6.71
C ARG A 12 9.70 13.29 -7.52
N LEU A 13 8.42 12.94 -7.37
CA LEU A 13 7.76 11.92 -8.19
C LEU A 13 7.54 12.41 -9.62
N ARG A 14 7.07 13.65 -9.80
CA ARG A 14 6.91 14.27 -11.14
C ARG A 14 8.25 14.35 -11.88
N ASP A 15 9.31 14.73 -11.18
CA ASP A 15 10.68 14.78 -11.74
C ASP A 15 11.15 13.40 -12.27
N ARG A 16 10.55 12.31 -11.76
CA ARG A 16 10.79 10.92 -12.19
C ARG A 16 9.78 10.40 -13.21
N GLY A 17 8.89 11.28 -13.70
CA GLY A 17 7.89 10.94 -14.73
C GLY A 17 6.65 10.24 -14.21
N PHE A 18 6.33 10.34 -12.91
CA PHE A 18 5.06 9.85 -12.39
C PHE A 18 3.95 10.87 -12.62
N ASP A 19 2.80 10.39 -13.08
CA ASP A 19 1.54 11.08 -12.92
C ASP A 19 1.10 10.95 -11.47
N ILE A 20 0.60 12.02 -10.86
CA ILE A 20 0.25 12.02 -9.46
C ILE A 20 -1.10 12.68 -9.17
N MET A 21 -1.77 12.15 -8.18
CA MET A 21 -2.96 12.73 -7.58
C MET A 21 -2.77 12.84 -6.06
N GLN A 22 -3.20 13.97 -5.49
CA GLN A 22 -3.12 14.22 -4.05
C GLN A 22 -4.50 14.11 -3.40
N PHE A 23 -4.51 13.56 -2.19
CA PHE A 23 -5.69 13.43 -1.38
C PHE A 23 -5.45 13.97 0.03
N GLU A 24 -6.48 14.45 0.68
CA GLU A 24 -6.43 14.89 2.07
C GLU A 24 -7.41 14.08 2.93
N ARG A 25 -6.94 13.62 4.09
CA ARG A 25 -7.76 12.94 5.11
C ARG A 25 -8.24 11.53 4.73
N TYR A 26 -7.59 10.87 3.78
CA TYR A 26 -7.86 9.48 3.41
C TYR A 26 -6.75 8.54 3.89
N CYS A 27 -6.92 7.24 3.63
CA CYS A 27 -5.93 6.22 3.99
C CYS A 27 -4.60 6.37 3.25
N PHE A 28 -4.55 7.13 2.17
CA PHE A 28 -3.34 7.57 1.47
C PHE A 28 -3.41 9.07 1.15
N ASP A 29 -2.26 9.69 0.92
CA ASP A 29 -2.13 11.12 0.61
C ASP A 29 -1.72 11.35 -0.85
N ILE A 30 -1.01 10.38 -1.46
CA ILE A 30 -0.57 10.44 -2.85
C ILE A 30 -0.89 9.11 -3.53
N LEU A 31 -1.52 9.19 -4.70
CA LEU A 31 -1.60 8.12 -5.69
C LEU A 31 -0.69 8.52 -6.85
N ALA A 32 0.27 7.68 -7.18
CA ALA A 32 1.20 7.89 -8.28
C ALA A 32 1.12 6.74 -9.28
N LYS A 33 1.22 7.05 -10.58
CA LYS A 33 1.15 6.08 -11.69
C LYS A 33 2.32 6.31 -12.63
N LYS A 34 3.02 5.26 -13.00
CA LYS A 34 4.06 5.29 -14.04
C LYS A 34 4.16 3.93 -14.72
N ASP A 35 4.18 3.89 -16.06
CA ASP A 35 4.35 2.68 -16.88
C ASP A 35 3.35 1.54 -16.52
N GLY A 36 2.17 1.89 -15.98
CA GLY A 36 1.15 0.94 -15.54
C GLY A 36 1.22 0.56 -14.07
N ASP A 37 2.33 0.86 -13.38
CA ASP A 37 2.50 0.60 -11.96
C ASP A 37 1.90 1.73 -11.11
N PHE A 38 1.24 1.36 -10.02
CA PHE A 38 0.65 2.29 -9.06
C PHE A 38 1.37 2.25 -7.71
N LEU A 39 1.53 3.43 -7.11
CA LEU A 39 2.01 3.59 -5.74
C LEU A 39 0.95 4.32 -4.90
N LEU A 40 0.67 3.78 -3.73
CA LEU A 40 -0.20 4.40 -2.72
C LEU A 40 0.65 4.85 -1.54
N ILE A 41 0.84 6.15 -1.40
CA ILE A 41 1.77 6.69 -0.41
C ILE A 41 0.99 7.41 0.69
N LYS A 42 1.19 6.96 1.93
CA LYS A 42 0.74 7.66 3.14
C LYS A 42 1.90 8.41 3.76
N VAL A 43 1.73 9.71 4.03
CA VAL A 43 2.76 10.55 4.65
C VAL A 43 2.37 10.88 6.09
N LEU A 44 3.24 10.61 7.05
CA LEU A 44 2.95 10.79 8.47
C LEU A 44 4.14 11.40 9.22
N SER A 45 3.89 12.45 9.99
CA SER A 45 4.91 12.96 10.92
C SER A 45 5.19 11.95 12.03
N ASN A 46 4.13 11.31 12.56
CA ASN A 46 4.22 10.21 13.53
C ASN A 46 3.44 8.99 12.98
N ILE A 47 4.15 7.90 12.75
CA ILE A 47 3.57 6.67 12.17
C ILE A 47 2.55 5.99 13.08
N ASP A 48 2.60 6.28 14.39
CA ASP A 48 1.64 5.73 15.36
C ASP A 48 0.24 6.33 15.23
N SER A 49 0.10 7.46 14.54
CA SER A 49 -1.21 8.06 14.21
C SER A 49 -1.98 7.27 13.15
N PHE A 50 -1.32 6.36 12.42
CA PHE A 50 -1.97 5.53 11.42
C PHE A 50 -2.78 4.42 12.09
N SER A 51 -4.08 4.44 11.89
CA SER A 51 -5.02 3.49 12.51
C SER A 51 -5.10 2.17 11.74
N SER A 52 -5.56 1.11 12.42
CA SER A 52 -5.80 -0.18 11.76
C SER A 52 -6.88 -0.08 10.67
N SER A 53 -7.89 0.75 10.85
CA SER A 53 -8.94 0.97 9.84
C SER A 53 -8.36 1.58 8.56
N GLN A 54 -7.50 2.60 8.69
CA GLN A 54 -6.80 3.20 7.55
C GLN A 54 -5.87 2.20 6.86
N ALA A 55 -5.19 1.35 7.64
CA ALA A 55 -4.32 0.31 7.10
C ALA A 55 -5.10 -0.73 6.28
N GLU A 56 -6.24 -1.20 6.79
CA GLU A 56 -7.08 -2.15 6.05
C GLU A 56 -7.61 -1.54 4.75
N ASP A 57 -8.04 -0.27 4.77
CA ASP A 57 -8.50 0.42 3.56
C ASP A 57 -7.36 0.66 2.57
N LEU A 58 -6.17 1.03 3.04
CA LEU A 58 -4.99 1.18 2.19
C LEU A 58 -4.61 -0.14 1.51
N LYS A 59 -4.61 -1.25 2.26
CA LYS A 59 -4.33 -2.59 1.74
C LYS A 59 -5.39 -3.06 0.72
N LYS A 60 -6.68 -2.83 1.00
CA LYS A 60 -7.76 -3.13 0.05
C LYS A 60 -7.60 -2.34 -1.25
N MET A 61 -7.32 -1.03 -1.14
CA MET A 61 -7.10 -0.17 -2.32
C MET A 61 -5.88 -0.64 -3.12
N ALA A 62 -4.78 -0.99 -2.45
CA ALA A 62 -3.60 -1.56 -3.08
C ALA A 62 -3.90 -2.86 -3.83
N SER A 63 -4.70 -3.75 -3.24
CA SER A 63 -5.13 -4.99 -3.89
C SER A 63 -6.02 -4.74 -5.13
N VAL A 64 -6.87 -3.72 -5.11
CA VAL A 64 -7.74 -3.38 -6.25
C VAL A 64 -6.93 -2.80 -7.40
N LEU A 65 -6.05 -1.84 -7.10
CA LEU A 65 -5.25 -1.13 -8.10
C LEU A 65 -3.97 -1.88 -8.50
N LEU A 66 -3.69 -3.05 -7.93
CA LEU A 66 -2.40 -3.77 -8.02
C LEU A 66 -1.24 -2.83 -7.67
N ALA A 67 -1.44 -1.98 -6.67
CA ALA A 67 -0.53 -0.93 -6.26
C ALA A 67 0.37 -1.35 -5.11
N SER A 68 1.55 -0.73 -5.01
CA SER A 68 2.45 -0.89 -3.87
C SER A 68 2.15 0.19 -2.80
N PRO A 69 1.64 -0.18 -1.61
CA PRO A 69 1.40 0.75 -0.53
C PRO A 69 2.68 0.99 0.27
N VAL A 70 3.01 2.25 0.53
CA VAL A 70 4.16 2.65 1.35
C VAL A 70 3.76 3.76 2.30
N ILE A 71 4.24 3.69 3.54
CA ILE A 71 4.15 4.77 4.51
C ILE A 71 5.48 5.51 4.56
N CYS A 72 5.48 6.80 4.21
CA CYS A 72 6.60 7.70 4.42
C CYS A 72 6.44 8.39 5.77
N GLY A 73 7.36 8.15 6.69
CA GLY A 73 7.28 8.64 8.08
C GLY A 73 8.59 9.15 8.63
N PHE A 74 8.54 9.90 9.73
CA PHE A 74 9.71 10.49 10.38
C PHE A 74 9.96 9.94 11.78
N GLN A 75 8.91 9.64 12.52
CA GLN A 75 9.04 9.15 13.90
C GLN A 75 7.90 8.22 14.29
N GLY A 76 8.17 7.30 15.20
CA GLY A 76 7.21 6.62 16.05
C GLY A 76 7.24 7.22 17.46
N ARG A 77 6.47 6.65 18.41
CA ARG A 77 6.38 7.15 19.80
C ARG A 77 7.74 7.27 20.48
N ASN A 78 8.64 6.31 20.29
CA ASN A 78 9.90 6.21 21.04
C ASN A 78 11.12 6.04 20.12
N PHE A 79 11.01 6.31 18.82
CA PHE A 79 12.10 6.16 17.87
C PHE A 79 11.91 7.09 16.67
N SER A 80 13.01 7.39 15.98
CA SER A 80 12.98 8.06 14.68
C SER A 80 13.02 7.02 13.57
N VAL A 81 12.31 7.29 12.48
CA VAL A 81 12.42 6.51 11.25
C VAL A 81 13.71 6.94 10.55
N CYS A 82 14.71 6.06 10.57
CA CYS A 82 16.03 6.33 10.02
C CYS A 82 16.08 6.07 8.51
N GLU A 83 16.91 6.84 7.81
CA GLU A 83 17.22 6.57 6.41
C GLU A 83 17.96 5.23 6.25
N GLY A 84 17.65 4.48 5.17
CA GLY A 84 18.22 3.16 4.91
C GLY A 84 17.59 2.01 5.70
N TYR A 85 16.57 2.32 6.53
CA TYR A 85 15.85 1.32 7.32
C TYR A 85 14.43 1.16 6.81
N VAL A 86 13.93 -0.08 6.82
CA VAL A 86 12.53 -0.42 6.60
C VAL A 86 11.91 -0.86 7.92
N TYR A 87 10.87 -0.18 8.31
CA TYR A 87 10.01 -0.54 9.44
C TYR A 87 8.72 -1.13 8.89
N GLU A 88 7.88 -1.66 9.77
CA GLU A 88 6.61 -2.24 9.39
C GLU A 88 5.50 -1.76 10.32
N ARG A 89 4.38 -1.33 9.72
CA ARG A 89 3.16 -1.03 10.47
C ARG A 89 1.95 -1.63 9.78
N PHE A 90 1.25 -2.52 10.47
CA PHE A 90 0.12 -3.27 9.92
C PHE A 90 0.47 -4.01 8.60
N GLU A 91 1.67 -4.59 8.50
CA GLU A 91 2.19 -5.30 7.32
C GLU A 91 2.45 -4.38 6.11
N ILE A 92 2.44 -3.06 6.32
CA ILE A 92 2.79 -2.08 5.29
C ILE A 92 4.21 -1.56 5.60
N PRO A 93 5.10 -1.46 4.59
CA PRO A 93 6.44 -0.93 4.79
C PRO A 93 6.37 0.55 5.18
N VAL A 94 7.18 0.91 6.15
CA VAL A 94 7.38 2.29 6.62
C VAL A 94 8.83 2.66 6.42
N VAL A 95 9.07 3.75 5.72
CA VAL A 95 10.42 4.24 5.41
C VAL A 95 10.53 5.75 5.61
N HIS A 96 11.75 6.24 5.77
CA HIS A 96 12.03 7.67 5.66
C HIS A 96 11.76 8.14 4.21
N PRO A 97 11.26 9.37 3.99
CA PRO A 97 11.02 9.88 2.62
C PRO A 97 12.23 9.77 1.69
N ASP A 98 13.44 10.01 2.19
CA ASP A 98 14.66 9.89 1.37
C ASP A 98 14.94 8.42 1.00
N THR A 99 14.68 7.46 1.90
CA THR A 99 14.77 6.03 1.58
C THR A 99 13.76 5.64 0.51
N PHE A 100 12.53 6.17 0.57
CA PHE A 100 11.53 5.96 -0.47
C PHE A 100 12.01 6.48 -1.84
N LEU A 101 12.51 7.72 -1.88
CA LEU A 101 13.01 8.32 -3.13
C LEU A 101 14.24 7.58 -3.68
N ASN A 102 15.17 7.17 -2.82
CA ASN A 102 16.33 6.37 -3.20
C ASN A 102 15.90 5.01 -3.78
N SER A 103 14.87 4.38 -3.20
CA SER A 103 14.34 3.10 -3.70
C SER A 103 13.70 3.22 -5.09
N LEU A 104 13.11 4.36 -5.43
CA LEU A 104 12.65 4.64 -6.81
C LEU A 104 13.80 4.73 -7.81
N ASP A 105 14.98 5.11 -7.34
CA ASP A 105 16.21 5.17 -8.12
C ASP A 105 17.03 3.85 -8.02
N LEU A 106 16.38 2.75 -7.60
CA LEU A 106 16.94 1.41 -7.42
C LEU A 106 18.03 1.30 -6.32
N VAL A 107 18.13 2.30 -5.45
CA VAL A 107 18.99 2.25 -4.26
C VAL A 107 18.16 1.75 -3.08
N MET A 108 18.04 0.43 -2.97
CA MET A 108 17.20 -0.22 -1.99
C MET A 108 17.84 -0.27 -0.60
N PRO A 109 17.04 -0.17 0.48
CA PRO A 109 17.50 -0.39 1.85
C PRO A 109 17.82 -1.86 2.12
N TYR A 110 18.66 -2.12 3.14
CA TYR A 110 19.05 -3.47 3.53
C TYR A 110 18.56 -3.87 4.92
N ILE A 111 18.16 -2.92 5.76
CA ILE A 111 17.88 -3.17 7.17
C ILE A 111 16.39 -3.19 7.43
N LEU A 112 15.89 -4.33 7.94
CA LEU A 112 14.55 -4.48 8.48
C LEU A 112 14.56 -4.23 9.98
N SER A 113 13.82 -3.22 10.45
CA SER A 113 13.69 -2.91 11.87
C SER A 113 12.32 -3.33 12.39
N LYS A 114 12.28 -4.39 13.19
CA LYS A 114 11.05 -4.93 13.78
C LYS A 114 11.18 -5.03 15.29
N LYS A 115 10.32 -4.32 16.03
CA LYS A 115 10.31 -4.30 17.52
C LYS A 115 11.70 -4.01 18.12
N GLY A 116 12.41 -3.03 17.58
CA GLY A 116 13.74 -2.61 18.05
C GLY A 116 14.89 -3.55 17.68
N LYS A 117 14.64 -4.57 16.86
CA LYS A 117 15.68 -5.47 16.34
C LYS A 117 15.94 -5.17 14.87
N ASN A 118 17.18 -4.84 14.55
CA ASN A 118 17.65 -4.59 13.20
C ASN A 118 18.17 -5.89 12.59
N THR A 119 17.52 -6.37 11.55
CA THR A 119 17.87 -7.60 10.85
C THR A 119 18.12 -7.32 9.36
N VAL A 120 18.92 -8.16 8.74
CA VAL A 120 19.19 -8.14 7.30
C VAL A 120 18.89 -9.49 6.71
N ASN A 121 18.47 -9.50 5.45
CA ASN A 121 18.39 -10.70 4.64
C ASN A 121 19.75 -10.97 4.02
N LEU A 122 20.12 -12.25 3.92
CA LEU A 122 21.42 -12.70 3.42
C LEU A 122 21.24 -13.58 2.18
N ASP A 123 22.16 -13.45 1.26
CA ASP A 123 22.38 -14.42 0.19
C ASP A 123 22.97 -15.70 0.79
N ILE A 124 22.10 -16.72 1.03
CA ILE A 124 22.46 -17.99 1.62
C ILE A 124 23.51 -18.73 0.75
N SER A 125 23.35 -18.66 -0.57
CA SER A 125 24.25 -19.33 -1.50
C SER A 125 25.66 -18.77 -1.39
N ASN A 126 25.77 -17.44 -1.50
CA ASN A 126 27.04 -16.74 -1.39
C ASN A 126 27.70 -16.98 -0.02
N LEU A 127 26.95 -16.87 1.08
CA LEU A 127 27.48 -17.13 2.43
C LEU A 127 28.01 -18.57 2.58
N LYS A 128 27.30 -19.56 2.06
CA LYS A 128 27.70 -20.96 2.06
C LYS A 128 28.96 -21.19 1.22
N ASP A 129 29.04 -20.58 0.07
CA ASP A 129 30.19 -20.70 -0.82
C ASP A 129 31.43 -20.08 -0.19
N MET A 130 31.34 -18.89 0.39
CA MET A 130 32.43 -18.23 1.12
C MET A 130 32.98 -19.11 2.26
N ARG A 131 32.09 -19.72 3.06
CA ARG A 131 32.50 -20.62 4.12
C ARG A 131 33.18 -21.89 3.58
N ASN A 132 32.65 -22.49 2.51
CA ASN A 132 33.21 -23.71 1.90
C ASN A 132 34.55 -23.44 1.21
N GLU A 133 34.68 -22.35 0.43
CA GLU A 133 35.93 -21.90 -0.20
C GLU A 133 37.06 -21.72 0.83
N SER A 134 36.68 -21.25 2.03
CA SER A 134 37.63 -21.06 3.13
C SER A 134 37.90 -22.35 3.91
N GLY A 135 37.30 -23.49 3.55
CA GLY A 135 37.46 -24.78 4.24
C GLY A 135 36.95 -24.78 5.69
N MET A 136 36.04 -23.85 6.04
CA MET A 136 35.61 -23.63 7.41
C MET A 136 34.36 -24.45 7.75
N SER A 137 34.42 -25.16 8.86
CA SER A 137 33.21 -25.67 9.52
C SER A 137 32.47 -24.54 10.23
N PHE A 138 31.19 -24.70 10.54
CA PHE A 138 30.42 -23.74 11.35
C PHE A 138 31.10 -23.36 12.66
N ARG A 139 31.74 -24.32 13.32
CA ARG A 139 32.48 -24.10 14.56
C ARG A 139 33.72 -23.22 14.32
N LYS A 140 34.51 -23.55 13.30
CA LYS A 140 35.72 -22.80 12.99
C LYS A 140 35.39 -21.35 12.56
N MET A 141 34.36 -21.15 11.71
CA MET A 141 33.88 -19.85 11.32
C MET A 141 33.41 -19.03 12.53
N ALA A 142 32.62 -19.64 13.43
CA ALA A 142 32.16 -18.98 14.64
C ALA A 142 33.32 -18.54 15.55
N GLU A 143 34.29 -19.41 15.81
CA GLU A 143 35.48 -19.10 16.59
C GLU A 143 36.31 -17.95 15.95
N THR A 144 36.49 -17.97 14.63
CA THR A 144 37.24 -16.95 13.90
C THR A 144 36.56 -15.58 13.92
N LEU A 145 35.24 -15.56 13.81
CA LEU A 145 34.43 -14.34 13.79
C LEU A 145 34.03 -13.82 15.18
N GLY A 146 34.37 -14.54 16.25
CA GLY A 146 33.91 -14.20 17.60
C GLY A 146 32.41 -14.35 17.81
N LEU A 147 31.76 -15.22 17.04
CA LEU A 147 30.31 -15.48 17.06
C LEU A 147 29.99 -16.85 17.68
N SER A 148 28.72 -17.06 18.05
CA SER A 148 28.28 -18.38 18.44
C SER A 148 28.08 -19.30 17.22
N LYS A 149 28.37 -20.61 17.37
CA LYS A 149 28.07 -21.60 16.33
C LYS A 149 26.61 -21.56 15.87
N LYS A 150 25.69 -21.34 16.82
CA LYS A 150 24.25 -21.23 16.56
C LYS A 150 23.95 -20.01 15.68
N THR A 151 24.60 -18.87 15.92
CA THR A 151 24.43 -17.64 15.12
C THR A 151 24.82 -17.89 13.67
N VAL A 152 26.04 -18.44 13.43
CA VAL A 152 26.52 -18.72 12.06
C VAL A 152 25.64 -19.75 11.36
N TYR A 153 25.26 -20.83 12.05
CA TYR A 153 24.37 -21.87 11.50
C TYR A 153 22.99 -21.30 11.12
N LEU A 154 22.38 -20.48 12.00
CA LEU A 154 21.07 -19.89 11.72
C LEU A 154 21.14 -18.87 10.58
N ALA A 155 22.20 -18.05 10.51
CA ALA A 155 22.41 -17.12 9.42
C ALA A 155 22.40 -17.83 8.05
N GLU A 156 23.21 -18.89 7.91
CA GLU A 156 23.26 -19.68 6.67
C GLU A 156 21.99 -20.49 6.41
N LYS A 157 21.30 -20.98 7.46
CA LYS A 157 20.08 -21.78 7.29
C LYS A 157 18.84 -20.95 6.96
N THR A 158 18.69 -19.78 7.59
CA THR A 158 17.48 -18.96 7.48
C THR A 158 17.61 -17.78 6.54
N GLY A 159 18.84 -17.43 6.12
CA GLY A 159 19.12 -16.23 5.34
C GLY A 159 18.83 -14.93 6.10
N LYS A 160 18.84 -14.95 7.44
CA LYS A 160 18.56 -13.78 8.28
C LYS A 160 19.52 -13.71 9.46
N THR A 161 19.99 -12.49 9.74
CA THR A 161 20.82 -12.23 10.92
C THR A 161 20.68 -10.77 11.36
N SER A 162 21.34 -10.38 12.47
CA SER A 162 21.43 -8.96 12.84
C SER A 162 22.37 -8.21 11.90
N ALA A 163 22.15 -6.91 11.76
CA ALA A 163 23.01 -6.05 10.93
C ALA A 163 24.49 -6.11 11.38
N ASP A 164 24.74 -6.18 12.70
CA ASP A 164 26.09 -6.27 13.27
C ASP A 164 26.79 -7.57 12.87
N VAL A 165 26.08 -8.71 12.97
CA VAL A 165 26.63 -10.02 12.56
C VAL A 165 26.93 -10.05 11.07
N ALA A 166 26.08 -9.49 10.23
CA ALA A 166 26.33 -9.39 8.79
C ALA A 166 27.61 -8.55 8.53
N SER A 167 27.76 -7.41 9.21
CA SER A 167 28.95 -6.56 9.06
C SER A 167 30.24 -7.29 9.45
N VAL A 168 30.22 -8.11 10.52
CA VAL A 168 31.37 -8.92 10.92
C VAL A 168 31.71 -9.94 9.84
N ILE A 169 30.73 -10.61 9.26
CA ILE A 169 30.95 -11.61 8.19
C ILE A 169 31.50 -10.93 6.93
N GLU A 170 30.87 -9.85 6.48
CA GLU A 170 31.28 -9.10 5.27
C GLU A 170 32.71 -8.53 5.41
N SER A 171 33.02 -7.97 6.58
CA SER A 171 34.36 -7.42 6.85
C SER A 171 35.45 -8.51 6.81
N PHE A 172 35.16 -9.70 7.33
CA PHE A 172 36.11 -10.80 7.35
C PHE A 172 36.39 -11.35 5.95
N PHE A 173 35.32 -11.57 5.17
CA PHE A 173 35.45 -12.13 3.83
C PHE A 173 35.69 -11.07 2.74
N SER A 174 35.58 -9.76 3.07
CA SER A 174 35.62 -8.65 2.11
C SER A 174 34.63 -8.84 0.95
N ARG A 175 33.46 -9.35 1.27
CA ARG A 175 32.37 -9.65 0.31
C ARG A 175 31.03 -9.26 0.90
N ASP A 176 30.18 -8.64 0.08
CA ASP A 176 28.81 -8.32 0.46
C ASP A 176 27.91 -9.57 0.40
N ILE A 177 27.10 -9.75 1.45
CA ILE A 177 26.16 -10.87 1.55
C ILE A 177 24.73 -10.42 1.80
N ARG A 178 24.50 -9.13 1.99
CA ARG A 178 23.16 -8.60 2.24
C ARG A 178 22.34 -8.57 0.97
N LEU A 179 21.09 -9.00 1.09
CA LEU A 179 20.09 -8.80 0.04
C LEU A 179 19.28 -7.53 0.34
N PRO A 180 19.01 -6.72 -0.70
CA PRO A 180 18.18 -5.53 -0.54
C PRO A 180 16.76 -5.90 -0.14
N VAL A 181 16.07 -4.97 0.50
CA VAL A 181 14.64 -5.08 0.85
C VAL A 181 13.86 -4.29 -0.18
N ASP A 182 13.12 -4.99 -1.02
CA ASP A 182 12.20 -4.33 -1.94
C ASP A 182 10.96 -3.84 -1.19
N ILE A 183 10.83 -2.52 -1.03
CA ILE A 183 9.73 -1.89 -0.33
C ILE A 183 8.43 -1.87 -1.15
N PHE A 184 8.48 -2.22 -2.43
CA PHE A 184 7.33 -2.25 -3.33
C PHE A 184 6.70 -3.63 -3.48
N SER A 185 7.39 -4.70 -3.03
CA SER A 185 6.96 -6.11 -3.14
C SER A 185 6.59 -6.72 -1.78
N PHE A 186 5.97 -5.93 -0.90
CA PHE A 186 5.48 -6.45 0.38
C PHE A 186 4.21 -7.28 0.19
N ASP A 187 4.20 -8.44 0.83
CA ASP A 187 3.02 -9.32 0.86
C ASP A 187 1.93 -8.70 1.73
N ILE A 188 0.77 -8.39 1.13
CA ILE A 188 -0.30 -7.63 1.77
C ILE A 188 -1.53 -8.50 1.92
N SER A 189 -2.00 -8.65 3.14
CA SER A 189 -3.29 -9.26 3.43
C SER A 189 -4.19 -8.26 4.16
N PHE A 190 -5.49 -8.29 3.88
CA PHE A 190 -6.45 -7.39 4.53
C PHE A 190 -7.63 -8.17 5.12
N LYS A 191 -8.27 -7.56 6.11
CA LYS A 191 -9.47 -8.09 6.75
C LYS A 191 -10.70 -7.35 6.25
N VAL A 192 -11.79 -8.09 6.08
CA VAL A 192 -13.09 -7.49 5.75
C VAL A 192 -13.59 -6.71 6.98
N GLN A 193 -13.91 -5.45 6.79
CA GLN A 193 -14.47 -4.58 7.83
C GLN A 193 -15.99 -4.73 7.92
N LYS A 194 -16.55 -4.35 9.07
CA LYS A 194 -17.99 -4.37 9.30
C LYS A 194 -18.68 -3.30 8.44
N LYS A 195 -19.72 -3.69 7.73
CA LYS A 195 -20.55 -2.80 6.90
C LYS A 195 -21.61 -2.09 7.76
N THR A 196 -22.01 -0.91 7.35
CA THR A 196 -23.22 -0.24 7.85
C THR A 196 -24.47 -0.85 7.22
N GLU A 197 -25.66 -0.62 7.78
CA GLU A 197 -26.93 -1.12 7.24
C GLU A 197 -27.17 -0.68 5.78
N PHE A 198 -26.77 0.54 5.45
CA PHE A 198 -26.92 1.05 4.09
C PHE A 198 -25.92 0.40 3.13
N GLU A 199 -24.67 0.25 3.54
CA GLU A 199 -23.65 -0.49 2.78
C GLU A 199 -24.08 -1.94 2.56
N GLU A 200 -24.61 -2.62 3.58
CA GLU A 200 -25.15 -3.98 3.46
C GLU A 200 -26.29 -4.04 2.44
N SER A 201 -27.17 -3.05 2.44
CA SER A 201 -28.27 -2.96 1.48
C SER A 201 -27.78 -2.80 0.05
N VAL A 202 -26.81 -1.90 -0.15
CA VAL A 202 -26.20 -1.65 -1.47
C VAL A 202 -25.46 -2.91 -1.96
N THR A 203 -24.55 -3.44 -1.15
CA THR A 203 -23.74 -4.60 -1.55
C THR A 203 -24.58 -5.84 -1.81
N LYS A 204 -25.69 -6.04 -1.08
CA LYS A 204 -26.65 -7.11 -1.36
C LYS A 204 -27.32 -6.96 -2.72
N LEU A 205 -27.66 -5.74 -3.12
CA LEU A 205 -28.27 -5.48 -4.43
C LEU A 205 -27.26 -5.66 -5.58
N THR A 206 -26.05 -5.15 -5.42
CA THR A 206 -25.00 -5.29 -6.44
C THR A 206 -24.50 -6.72 -6.57
N SER A 207 -24.45 -7.49 -5.48
CA SER A 207 -24.14 -8.94 -5.53
C SER A 207 -25.22 -9.73 -6.27
N ARG A 208 -26.51 -9.34 -6.17
CA ARG A 208 -27.60 -9.96 -6.95
C ARG A 208 -27.41 -9.77 -8.46
N ILE A 209 -26.81 -8.64 -8.87
CA ILE A 209 -26.48 -8.34 -10.27
C ILE A 209 -25.21 -9.07 -10.71
N GLY A 210 -24.42 -9.62 -9.78
CA GLY A 210 -23.20 -10.41 -10.08
C GLY A 210 -21.88 -9.69 -9.81
N TYR A 211 -21.89 -8.55 -9.09
CA TYR A 211 -20.66 -7.91 -8.63
C TYR A 211 -20.21 -8.44 -7.27
N SER A 212 -18.90 -8.61 -7.08
CA SER A 212 -18.28 -8.67 -5.76
C SER A 212 -17.96 -7.25 -5.26
N ASP A 213 -17.90 -7.05 -3.95
CA ASP A 213 -17.75 -5.72 -3.36
C ASP A 213 -16.63 -5.64 -2.33
N LEU A 214 -16.00 -4.48 -2.27
CA LEU A 214 -15.10 -4.07 -1.19
C LEU A 214 -15.57 -2.73 -0.63
N VAL A 215 -15.77 -2.67 0.68
CA VAL A 215 -16.22 -1.47 1.40
C VAL A 215 -15.06 -0.78 2.07
N PHE A 216 -15.03 0.55 2.00
CA PHE A 216 -14.00 1.43 2.52
C PHE A 216 -14.61 2.53 3.38
N HIS A 217 -13.95 2.88 4.47
CA HIS A 217 -14.39 3.96 5.37
C HIS A 217 -13.49 5.19 5.34
N THR A 218 -12.24 5.00 4.89
CA THR A 218 -11.22 6.06 4.87
C THR A 218 -10.57 6.25 3.50
N ALA A 219 -11.19 5.72 2.43
CA ALA A 219 -10.77 5.92 1.05
C ALA A 219 -11.66 6.95 0.33
N PRO A 220 -11.23 7.49 -0.82
CA PRO A 220 -12.06 8.41 -1.63
C PRO A 220 -13.32 7.78 -2.21
N ALA A 221 -13.33 6.47 -2.42
CA ALA A 221 -14.51 5.68 -2.78
C ALA A 221 -14.98 4.88 -1.57
N ASN A 222 -16.29 4.80 -1.32
CA ASN A 222 -16.85 4.00 -0.23
C ASN A 222 -17.01 2.54 -0.60
N ILE A 223 -17.32 2.24 -1.85
CA ILE A 223 -17.48 0.87 -2.36
C ILE A 223 -16.77 0.77 -3.70
N ILE A 224 -16.06 -0.33 -3.88
CA ILE A 224 -15.57 -0.76 -5.19
C ILE A 224 -16.30 -2.05 -5.53
N LEU A 225 -16.98 -2.04 -6.67
CA LEU A 225 -17.63 -3.21 -7.25
C LEU A 225 -16.66 -3.84 -8.24
N LYS A 226 -16.40 -5.13 -8.07
CA LYS A 226 -15.51 -5.90 -8.96
C LYS A 226 -16.32 -6.91 -9.77
N ASP A 227 -16.00 -6.95 -11.04
CA ASP A 227 -16.23 -8.06 -11.96
C ASP A 227 -14.86 -8.62 -12.37
N ASP A 228 -14.79 -9.74 -13.07
CA ASP A 228 -13.55 -10.46 -13.35
C ASP A 228 -12.42 -9.54 -13.87
N ASP A 229 -12.71 -8.63 -14.79
CA ASP A 229 -11.72 -7.75 -15.44
C ASP A 229 -11.95 -6.24 -15.21
N VAL A 230 -13.08 -5.84 -14.62
CA VAL A 230 -13.47 -4.42 -14.49
C VAL A 230 -13.89 -4.11 -13.06
N PHE A 231 -13.54 -2.94 -12.58
CA PHE A 231 -14.07 -2.46 -11.32
C PHE A 231 -14.72 -1.08 -11.48
N LEU A 232 -15.72 -0.82 -10.66
CA LEU A 232 -16.47 0.43 -10.60
C LEU A 232 -16.26 1.08 -9.25
N MET A 233 -16.03 2.38 -9.23
CA MET A 233 -15.89 3.15 -8.00
C MET A 233 -17.18 3.83 -7.62
N CYS A 234 -17.59 3.69 -6.37
CA CYS A 234 -18.83 4.26 -5.88
C CYS A 234 -18.63 5.00 -4.56
N ASP A 235 -19.29 6.16 -4.41
CA ASP A 235 -19.52 6.80 -3.13
C ASP A 235 -20.98 6.62 -2.70
N ILE A 236 -21.24 6.69 -1.39
CA ILE A 236 -22.57 6.55 -0.81
C ILE A 236 -22.98 7.86 -0.17
N GLY A 237 -24.06 8.45 -0.70
CA GLY A 237 -24.66 9.66 -0.17
C GLY A 237 -25.89 9.37 0.72
N GLY A 238 -25.78 9.58 2.03
CA GLY A 238 -26.88 9.30 2.98
C GLY A 238 -28.04 10.33 2.97
N GLY A 239 -27.88 11.50 2.35
CA GLY A 239 -28.92 12.54 2.36
C GLY A 239 -28.55 13.81 1.61
N SER A 240 -27.31 14.25 1.70
CA SER A 240 -26.75 15.33 0.87
C SER A 240 -25.47 14.89 0.21
N LEU A 241 -25.35 15.14 -1.10
CA LEU A 241 -24.13 14.89 -1.85
C LEU A 241 -23.07 15.89 -1.41
N ASN A 242 -21.95 15.40 -0.87
CA ASN A 242 -20.81 16.23 -0.54
C ASN A 242 -20.00 16.49 -1.80
N SER A 243 -20.05 17.72 -2.34
CA SER A 243 -19.39 18.08 -3.59
C SER A 243 -17.89 17.74 -3.61
N ARG A 244 -17.18 17.92 -2.50
CA ARG A 244 -15.75 17.57 -2.38
C ARG A 244 -15.50 16.07 -2.47
N LYS A 245 -16.37 15.24 -1.89
CA LYS A 245 -16.28 13.78 -2.02
C LYS A 245 -16.53 13.31 -3.44
N VAL A 246 -17.57 13.86 -4.08
CA VAL A 246 -17.91 13.56 -5.47
C VAL A 246 -16.77 13.98 -6.41
N GLU A 247 -16.16 15.13 -6.19
CA GLU A 247 -14.98 15.58 -6.93
C GLU A 247 -13.78 14.65 -6.74
N ASN A 248 -13.49 14.23 -5.50
CA ASN A 248 -12.41 13.27 -5.23
C ASN A 248 -12.67 11.91 -5.89
N LEU A 249 -13.91 11.42 -5.86
CA LEU A 249 -14.30 10.20 -6.54
C LEU A 249 -14.14 10.31 -8.06
N LYS A 250 -14.60 11.43 -8.64
CA LYS A 250 -14.43 11.71 -10.06
C LYS A 250 -12.95 11.68 -10.44
N ASN A 251 -12.16 12.48 -9.75
CA ASN A 251 -10.73 12.58 -10.02
C ASN A 251 -10.03 11.22 -9.89
N LEU A 252 -10.38 10.42 -8.88
CA LEU A 252 -9.84 9.07 -8.71
C LEU A 252 -10.26 8.15 -9.87
N GLY A 253 -11.52 8.17 -10.27
CA GLY A 253 -12.01 7.39 -11.39
C GLY A 253 -11.36 7.77 -12.71
N ASP A 254 -11.23 9.08 -12.99
CA ASP A 254 -10.55 9.60 -14.18
C ASP A 254 -9.07 9.19 -14.20
N PHE A 255 -8.37 9.25 -13.05
CA PHE A 255 -6.96 8.87 -12.94
C PHE A 255 -6.73 7.37 -13.12
N CYS A 256 -7.65 6.56 -12.63
CA CYS A 256 -7.60 5.10 -12.77
C CYS A 256 -8.28 4.60 -14.06
N GLU A 257 -8.91 5.50 -14.84
CA GLU A 257 -9.63 5.18 -16.08
C GLU A 257 -10.79 4.19 -15.85
N VAL A 258 -11.54 4.37 -14.76
CA VAL A 258 -12.63 3.48 -14.37
C VAL A 258 -13.94 4.23 -14.20
N PRO A 259 -15.09 3.60 -14.47
CA PRO A 259 -16.42 4.17 -14.24
C PRO A 259 -16.63 4.50 -12.77
N ARG A 260 -17.31 5.61 -12.49
CA ARG A 260 -17.60 6.11 -11.16
C ARG A 260 -19.03 6.65 -11.07
N PHE A 261 -19.64 6.45 -9.94
CA PHE A 261 -21.00 6.88 -9.69
C PHE A 261 -21.25 7.06 -8.19
N VAL A 262 -22.39 7.67 -7.85
CA VAL A 262 -22.80 7.84 -6.47
C VAL A 262 -24.14 7.15 -6.26
N ILE A 263 -24.28 6.39 -5.17
CA ILE A 263 -25.55 5.79 -4.75
C ILE A 263 -26.20 6.63 -3.67
N VAL A 264 -27.48 6.94 -3.86
CA VAL A 264 -28.27 7.72 -2.92
C VAL A 264 -29.62 7.04 -2.62
N ASN A 265 -30.18 7.33 -1.45
CA ASN A 265 -31.52 6.89 -1.12
C ASN A 265 -32.57 7.65 -1.93
N ARG A 266 -32.46 8.98 -1.97
CA ARG A 266 -33.38 9.88 -2.67
C ARG A 266 -32.59 11.03 -3.28
N SER A 267 -32.87 11.35 -4.53
CA SER A 267 -32.35 12.54 -5.22
C SER A 267 -33.20 12.85 -6.43
N ASN A 268 -33.32 14.12 -6.78
CA ASN A 268 -33.88 14.56 -8.06
C ASN A 268 -32.78 14.85 -9.10
N VAL A 269 -31.52 14.81 -8.65
CA VAL A 269 -30.35 15.04 -9.50
C VAL A 269 -29.88 13.71 -10.04
N LEU A 270 -29.61 13.64 -11.34
CA LEU A 270 -29.14 12.44 -12.04
C LEU A 270 -27.64 12.48 -12.32
N ASN A 271 -27.01 13.66 -12.23
CA ASN A 271 -25.57 13.86 -12.43
C ASN A 271 -25.08 15.02 -11.54
N VAL A 272 -23.89 14.88 -10.97
CA VAL A 272 -23.20 15.92 -10.22
C VAL A 272 -21.77 16.01 -10.71
N GLY A 273 -21.44 17.11 -11.40
CA GLY A 273 -20.08 17.37 -11.87
C GLY A 273 -19.49 16.32 -12.83
N GLY A 274 -20.34 15.63 -13.61
CA GLY A 274 -19.94 14.54 -14.51
C GLY A 274 -19.85 13.18 -13.81
N VAL A 275 -20.45 13.02 -12.63
CA VAL A 275 -20.58 11.73 -11.94
C VAL A 275 -22.06 11.34 -11.89
N ALA A 276 -22.37 10.16 -12.37
CA ALA A 276 -23.73 9.62 -12.38
C ALA A 276 -24.27 9.45 -10.95
N VAL A 277 -25.51 9.85 -10.73
CA VAL A 277 -26.22 9.65 -9.46
C VAL A 277 -27.31 8.60 -9.65
N VAL A 278 -27.19 7.48 -8.93
CA VAL A 278 -28.06 6.33 -9.01
C VAL A 278 -28.83 6.16 -7.70
N LYS A 279 -30.15 5.99 -7.78
CA LYS A 279 -30.96 5.74 -6.59
C LYS A 279 -30.96 4.24 -6.26
N ILE A 280 -30.98 3.90 -5.00
CA ILE A 280 -31.07 2.51 -4.56
C ILE A 280 -32.28 1.78 -5.15
N GLU A 281 -33.41 2.49 -5.35
CA GLU A 281 -34.63 1.95 -5.96
C GLU A 281 -34.45 1.61 -7.46
N GLU A 282 -33.53 2.27 -8.15
CA GLU A 282 -33.21 1.97 -9.54
C GLU A 282 -32.35 0.70 -9.61
N ILE A 283 -31.38 0.54 -8.71
CA ILE A 283 -30.58 -0.69 -8.59
C ILE A 283 -31.46 -1.91 -8.27
N LYS A 284 -32.53 -1.74 -7.47
CA LYS A 284 -33.49 -2.81 -7.20
C LYS A 284 -34.21 -3.32 -8.46
N LYS A 285 -34.41 -2.46 -9.45
CA LYS A 285 -35.08 -2.77 -10.71
C LYS A 285 -34.16 -3.34 -11.77
N THR A 286 -32.86 -3.11 -11.63
CA THR A 286 -31.84 -3.61 -12.57
C THR A 286 -31.66 -5.11 -12.40
N GLY A 287 -31.71 -5.86 -13.51
CA GLY A 287 -31.62 -7.31 -13.52
C GLY A 287 -30.28 -7.88 -13.96
N SER A 288 -29.46 -7.07 -14.65
CA SER A 288 -28.17 -7.50 -15.23
C SER A 288 -27.07 -6.43 -15.06
N LYS A 289 -25.81 -6.85 -15.28
CA LYS A 289 -24.66 -5.94 -15.30
C LYS A 289 -24.78 -4.92 -16.44
N ASP A 290 -25.23 -5.33 -17.59
CA ASP A 290 -25.37 -4.47 -18.78
C ASP A 290 -26.37 -3.34 -18.52
N GLU A 291 -27.56 -3.67 -18.02
CA GLU A 291 -28.57 -2.68 -17.60
C GLU A 291 -28.03 -1.71 -16.55
N PHE A 292 -27.20 -2.20 -15.61
CA PHE A 292 -26.59 -1.37 -14.59
C PHE A 292 -25.53 -0.42 -15.18
N MET A 293 -24.73 -0.89 -16.12
CA MET A 293 -23.75 -0.06 -16.82
C MET A 293 -24.43 0.98 -17.72
N GLU A 294 -25.50 0.63 -18.45
CA GLU A 294 -26.31 1.57 -19.23
C GLU A 294 -26.89 2.67 -18.35
N LEU A 295 -27.36 2.33 -17.16
CA LEU A 295 -27.87 3.29 -16.19
C LEU A 295 -26.83 4.28 -15.72
N ILE A 296 -25.57 3.85 -15.53
CA ILE A 296 -24.45 4.71 -15.14
C ILE A 296 -23.99 5.57 -16.33
N CYS A 297 -23.63 4.94 -17.45
CA CYS A 297 -23.11 5.63 -18.64
C CYS A 297 -24.12 6.61 -19.26
N GLY A 298 -25.41 6.32 -19.19
CA GLY A 298 -26.45 7.23 -19.67
C GLY A 298 -26.62 8.52 -18.83
N ARG A 299 -25.84 8.67 -17.74
CA ARG A 299 -25.90 9.81 -16.82
C ARG A 299 -24.56 10.53 -16.62
N GLU A 300 -23.48 10.03 -17.20
CA GLU A 300 -22.16 10.66 -17.16
C GLU A 300 -22.05 11.99 -17.97
#